data_36770cbd07238edffb229f70e014c3cb
#
_entry.id   36770cbd07238edffb229f70e014c3cb
#
_cell.length_a   1.000
_cell.length_b   1.000
_cell.length_c   1.000
_cell.angle_alpha   90.00
_cell.angle_beta   90.00
_cell.angle_gamma   90.00
#
_symmetry.space_group_name_H-M   'P 1'
#
loop_
_entity.id
_entity.type
_entity.pdbx_description
1 polymer ?
#
loop_
_entity_poly.entity_id
_entity_poly.type
_entity_poly.pdbx_seq_one_letter_code
_entity_poly.pdbx_strand_id
1 'polypeptide(L)'
;MKQINNNISPLPFYDDISLQNHRKDYAFGQIYTLVIYKNMLLPFQFCVSSGTSVSEAKLYTKGGVLVADILSNLKENGLVVKSYTGFKLVKYPGTLPVNAIKHEGQYYIRLRLNSGKYFYSDIFTVYNRVDDYLELEYSNSYNFELKNGLIDFSDSFKFKCYLPAQIGKPEYDFEEEATERMGYTFIESQVSKKLYKFTFLAPEYLCDALRIVRLCNDKQITSKGKVYELTTFNMKPEWEEQGDLAAVECEFETDTVISNIGGYEPELLGGDFNNDYNTDFDKQ
;
A
#
# COMPACT_ATOMS: atom_id res chain seq x y z
N MET A 1 23.30 -13.13 -10.70
CA MET A 1 22.63 -11.87 -10.34
C MET A 1 21.23 -11.90 -10.96
N LYS A 2 20.15 -11.80 -10.16
CA LYS A 2 18.80 -11.69 -10.73
C LYS A 2 18.77 -10.41 -11.57
N GLN A 3 18.30 -10.47 -12.81
CA GLN A 3 18.31 -9.32 -13.72
C GLN A 3 17.17 -8.33 -13.42
N ILE A 4 16.16 -8.76 -12.68
CA ILE A 4 15.07 -7.93 -12.15
C ILE A 4 14.92 -8.23 -10.66
N ASN A 5 14.80 -7.18 -9.86
CA ASN A 5 14.38 -7.27 -8.47
C ASN A 5 13.09 -6.44 -8.30
N ASN A 6 11.99 -7.12 -8.08
CA ASN A 6 10.64 -6.54 -8.03
C ASN A 6 9.82 -6.99 -6.83
N ASN A 7 10.45 -7.53 -5.80
CA ASN A 7 9.79 -8.18 -4.63
C ASN A 7 8.89 -7.25 -3.80
N ILE A 8 8.52 -6.07 -4.31
CA ILE A 8 7.78 -5.05 -3.57
C ILE A 8 6.75 -4.32 -4.45
N SER A 9 6.64 -4.71 -5.72
CA SER A 9 5.61 -4.16 -6.61
C SER A 9 4.33 -4.99 -6.52
N PRO A 10 3.15 -4.39 -6.39
CA PRO A 10 1.89 -5.11 -6.51
C PRO A 10 1.73 -5.85 -7.84
N LEU A 11 2.42 -5.42 -8.89
CA LEU A 11 2.52 -6.14 -10.16
C LEU A 11 3.92 -6.75 -10.31
N PRO A 12 4.15 -8.01 -9.94
CA PRO A 12 5.43 -8.67 -10.06
C PRO A 12 5.72 -9.12 -11.50
N PHE A 13 7.03 -9.30 -11.80
CA PHE A 13 7.52 -9.85 -13.05
C PHE A 13 8.42 -11.06 -12.82
N TYR A 14 8.25 -12.10 -13.61
CA TYR A 14 8.97 -13.37 -13.53
C TYR A 14 9.78 -13.61 -14.81
N ASP A 15 10.89 -14.30 -14.70
CA ASP A 15 11.72 -14.73 -15.83
C ASP A 15 11.24 -16.05 -16.47
N ASP A 16 10.28 -16.72 -15.86
CA ASP A 16 9.60 -17.89 -16.36
C ASP A 16 8.07 -17.69 -16.31
N ILE A 17 7.42 -17.95 -17.45
CA ILE A 17 5.97 -17.81 -17.58
C ILE A 17 5.20 -18.82 -16.69
N SER A 18 5.81 -19.96 -16.37
CA SER A 18 5.19 -20.96 -15.49
C SER A 18 4.95 -20.44 -14.07
N LEU A 19 5.75 -19.47 -13.63
CA LEU A 19 5.63 -18.87 -12.30
C LEU A 19 4.39 -17.97 -12.11
N GLN A 20 3.69 -17.64 -13.20
CA GLN A 20 2.45 -16.86 -13.14
C GLN A 20 1.26 -17.60 -12.48
N ASN A 21 1.39 -18.89 -12.22
CA ASN A 21 0.27 -19.74 -11.78
C ASN A 21 0.29 -20.09 -10.29
N HIS A 22 1.24 -19.60 -9.52
CA HIS A 22 1.35 -19.89 -8.09
C HIS A 22 0.38 -19.03 -7.26
N ARG A 23 -0.92 -19.38 -7.28
CA ARG A 23 -1.98 -18.62 -6.61
C ARG A 23 -3.18 -19.48 -6.22
N LYS A 24 -2.97 -20.75 -6.00
CA LYS A 24 -4.04 -21.65 -5.60
C LYS A 24 -3.98 -21.88 -4.11
N ASP A 25 -5.10 -21.70 -3.46
CA ASP A 25 -5.37 -22.31 -2.19
C ASP A 25 -5.83 -23.76 -2.45
N TYR A 26 -4.96 -24.72 -2.16
CA TYR A 26 -5.25 -26.13 -2.37
C TYR A 26 -6.30 -26.67 -1.39
N ALA A 27 -6.40 -26.08 -0.19
CA ALA A 27 -7.34 -26.53 0.84
C ALA A 27 -8.78 -26.14 0.50
N PHE A 28 -8.98 -24.95 -0.08
CA PHE A 28 -10.30 -24.39 -0.38
C PHE A 28 -10.60 -24.26 -1.86
N GLY A 29 -9.65 -24.59 -2.74
CA GLY A 29 -9.80 -24.43 -4.19
C GLY A 29 -9.91 -22.99 -4.65
N GLN A 30 -9.57 -22.04 -3.79
CA GLN A 30 -9.62 -20.61 -4.11
C GLN A 30 -8.41 -20.20 -4.95
N ILE A 31 -8.59 -19.23 -5.82
CA ILE A 31 -7.54 -18.68 -6.67
C ILE A 31 -7.53 -17.18 -6.44
N TYR A 32 -6.38 -16.65 -6.03
CA TYR A 32 -6.21 -15.21 -6.01
C TYR A 32 -6.21 -14.64 -7.42
N THR A 33 -6.90 -13.52 -7.61
CA THR A 33 -6.92 -12.79 -8.88
C THR A 33 -6.43 -11.37 -8.66
N LEU A 34 -5.30 -11.03 -9.27
CA LEU A 34 -4.85 -9.65 -9.34
C LEU A 34 -5.81 -8.88 -10.25
N VAL A 35 -6.44 -7.84 -9.71
CA VAL A 35 -7.48 -7.08 -10.41
C VAL A 35 -6.98 -5.73 -10.83
N ILE A 36 -7.39 -5.32 -12.03
CA ILE A 36 -7.10 -4.00 -12.60
C ILE A 36 -8.40 -3.43 -13.18
N TYR A 37 -8.61 -2.14 -12.96
CA TYR A 37 -9.71 -1.43 -13.61
C TYR A 37 -9.38 -1.15 -15.07
N LYS A 38 -10.37 -1.24 -15.94
CA LYS A 38 -10.24 -0.96 -17.38
C LYS A 38 -9.58 0.41 -17.64
N ASN A 39 -8.63 0.43 -18.56
CA ASN A 39 -7.79 1.58 -18.92
C ASN A 39 -6.79 2.04 -17.85
N MET A 40 -6.62 1.30 -16.77
CA MET A 40 -5.54 1.53 -15.81
C MET A 40 -4.59 0.33 -15.81
N LEU A 41 -3.32 0.58 -15.58
CA LEU A 41 -2.34 -0.44 -15.26
C LEU A 41 -1.87 -0.18 -13.83
N LEU A 42 -1.62 -1.25 -13.06
CA LEU A 42 -1.02 -1.08 -11.75
C LEU A 42 0.36 -0.43 -11.89
N PRO A 43 0.65 0.58 -11.09
CA PRO A 43 2.01 1.13 -11.01
C PRO A 43 2.99 0.04 -10.64
N PHE A 44 4.16 0.04 -11.28
CA PHE A 44 5.19 -0.94 -10.97
C PHE A 44 6.60 -0.32 -10.99
N GLN A 45 7.48 -0.94 -10.24
CA GLN A 45 8.90 -0.63 -10.24
C GLN A 45 9.71 -1.94 -10.23
N PHE A 46 10.84 -1.92 -10.92
CA PHE A 46 11.82 -2.99 -10.82
C PHE A 46 13.23 -2.49 -11.14
N CYS A 47 14.23 -3.16 -10.57
CA CYS A 47 15.62 -2.86 -10.82
C CYS A 47 16.19 -3.82 -11.86
N VAL A 48 16.97 -3.28 -12.80
CA VAL A 48 17.73 -4.04 -13.80
C VAL A 48 19.21 -3.68 -13.69
N SER A 49 20.11 -4.55 -14.16
CA SER A 49 21.54 -4.24 -14.19
C SER A 49 21.83 -3.01 -15.07
N SER A 50 22.88 -2.26 -14.76
CA SER A 50 23.18 -0.94 -15.35
C SER A 50 23.29 -0.94 -16.88
N GLY A 51 23.76 -2.03 -17.50
CA GLY A 51 23.84 -2.20 -18.97
C GLY A 51 22.53 -2.63 -19.64
N THR A 52 21.47 -2.78 -18.89
CA THR A 52 20.20 -3.34 -19.37
C THR A 52 19.16 -2.25 -19.61
N SER A 53 18.32 -2.45 -20.63
CA SER A 53 17.16 -1.59 -20.93
C SER A 53 16.00 -2.43 -21.43
N VAL A 54 14.78 -1.90 -21.27
CA VAL A 54 13.56 -2.52 -21.83
C VAL A 54 13.50 -2.19 -23.32
N SER A 55 13.51 -3.21 -24.18
CA SER A 55 13.43 -3.08 -25.64
C SER A 55 12.06 -3.39 -26.21
N GLU A 56 11.24 -4.22 -25.53
CA GLU A 56 9.84 -4.49 -25.90
C GLU A 56 8.98 -4.53 -24.64
N ALA A 57 7.74 -4.05 -24.78
CA ALA A 57 6.70 -4.22 -23.78
C ALA A 57 5.39 -4.50 -24.51
N LYS A 58 4.84 -5.70 -24.33
CA LYS A 58 3.65 -6.17 -25.07
C LYS A 58 2.63 -6.74 -24.10
N LEU A 59 1.36 -6.43 -24.38
CA LEU A 59 0.21 -6.94 -23.66
C LEU A 59 -0.35 -8.15 -24.37
N TYR A 60 -0.60 -9.22 -23.64
CA TYR A 60 -1.17 -10.47 -24.13
C TYR A 60 -2.41 -10.86 -23.33
N THR A 61 -3.35 -11.55 -23.98
CA THR A 61 -4.36 -12.32 -23.25
C THR A 61 -3.67 -13.49 -22.51
N LYS A 62 -4.33 -14.04 -21.50
CA LYS A 62 -3.85 -15.28 -20.83
C LYS A 62 -3.60 -16.43 -21.82
N GLY A 63 -4.35 -16.49 -22.90
CA GLY A 63 -4.17 -17.49 -23.98
C GLY A 63 -2.99 -17.20 -24.91
N GLY A 64 -2.19 -16.16 -24.66
CA GLY A 64 -1.01 -15.83 -25.46
C GLY A 64 -1.26 -15.04 -26.74
N VAL A 65 -2.49 -14.53 -26.94
CA VAL A 65 -2.80 -13.68 -28.10
C VAL A 65 -2.31 -12.26 -27.82
N LEU A 66 -1.51 -11.70 -28.76
CA LEU A 66 -1.06 -10.32 -28.70
C LEU A 66 -2.23 -9.35 -28.78
N VAL A 67 -2.36 -8.46 -27.81
CA VAL A 67 -3.40 -7.44 -27.75
C VAL A 67 -2.88 -6.09 -28.20
N ALA A 68 -1.72 -5.67 -27.68
CA ALA A 68 -1.12 -4.38 -27.98
C ALA A 68 0.40 -4.37 -27.75
N ASP A 69 1.11 -3.57 -28.54
CA ASP A 69 2.46 -3.11 -28.19
C ASP A 69 2.31 -1.85 -27.33
N ILE A 70 2.81 -1.91 -26.10
CA ILE A 70 2.64 -0.85 -25.11
C ILE A 70 3.94 -0.10 -24.81
N LEU A 71 5.06 -0.44 -25.49
CA LEU A 71 6.35 0.17 -25.19
C LEU A 71 6.34 1.69 -25.43
N SER A 72 5.84 2.14 -26.60
CA SER A 72 5.74 3.56 -26.92
C SER A 72 4.91 4.29 -25.89
N ASN A 73 3.78 3.69 -25.55
CA ASN A 73 2.83 4.23 -24.59
C ASN A 73 3.39 4.31 -23.17
N LEU A 74 4.13 3.28 -22.73
CA LEU A 74 4.83 3.32 -21.44
C LEU A 74 5.84 4.47 -21.40
N LYS A 75 6.54 4.74 -22.51
CA LYS A 75 7.50 5.85 -22.62
C LYS A 75 6.82 7.22 -22.62
N GLU A 76 5.72 7.35 -23.32
CA GLU A 76 4.93 8.59 -23.42
C GLU A 76 4.23 8.95 -22.11
N ASN A 77 3.76 7.94 -21.38
CA ASN A 77 2.98 8.11 -20.15
C ASN A 77 3.81 7.94 -18.86
N GLY A 78 5.12 8.07 -18.93
CA GLY A 78 5.94 8.18 -17.75
C GLY A 78 6.75 6.95 -17.35
N LEU A 79 7.12 6.06 -18.31
CA LEU A 79 8.16 5.08 -18.01
C LEU A 79 9.47 5.82 -17.72
N VAL A 80 9.80 5.94 -16.44
CA VAL A 80 11.01 6.60 -15.98
C VAL A 80 12.11 5.56 -15.77
N VAL A 81 13.30 5.84 -16.30
CA VAL A 81 14.50 5.04 -16.05
C VAL A 81 15.51 5.92 -15.34
N LYS A 82 15.79 5.61 -14.08
CA LYS A 82 16.83 6.28 -13.29
C LYS A 82 18.05 5.40 -13.15
N SER A 83 19.23 5.97 -13.35
CA SER A 83 20.50 5.24 -13.24
C SER A 83 21.10 5.43 -11.86
N TYR A 84 21.49 4.33 -11.24
CA TYR A 84 22.19 4.26 -9.96
C TYR A 84 23.48 3.46 -10.12
N THR A 85 24.35 3.50 -9.12
CA THR A 85 25.57 2.71 -9.11
C THR A 85 25.24 1.21 -9.14
N GLY A 86 25.55 0.55 -10.26
CA GLY A 86 25.37 -0.90 -10.43
C GLY A 86 24.00 -1.35 -10.95
N PHE A 87 22.97 -0.50 -10.97
CA PHE A 87 21.65 -0.85 -11.48
C PHE A 87 20.90 0.36 -12.08
N LYS A 88 19.84 0.06 -12.81
CA LYS A 88 18.84 1.04 -13.23
C LYS A 88 17.51 0.68 -12.64
N LEU A 89 16.81 1.70 -12.14
CA LEU A 89 15.43 1.58 -11.73
C LEU A 89 14.53 1.93 -12.91
N VAL A 90 13.57 1.04 -13.17
CA VAL A 90 12.50 1.25 -14.14
C VAL A 90 11.22 1.39 -13.34
N LYS A 91 10.52 2.52 -13.48
CA LYS A 91 9.25 2.76 -12.83
C LYS A 91 8.20 3.25 -13.82
N TYR A 92 6.98 2.84 -13.59
CA TYR A 92 5.82 3.19 -14.38
C TYR A 92 4.64 3.55 -13.50
N PRO A 93 4.07 4.76 -13.62
CA PRO A 93 3.06 5.28 -12.69
C PRO A 93 1.64 4.75 -12.94
N GLY A 94 1.40 4.01 -14.02
CA GLY A 94 0.16 3.26 -14.16
C GLY A 94 -0.97 3.91 -14.96
N THR A 95 -0.75 4.21 -16.25
CA THR A 95 -1.84 4.52 -17.17
C THR A 95 -1.70 3.70 -18.45
N LEU A 96 -2.73 2.90 -18.79
CA LEU A 96 -2.76 2.23 -20.10
C LEU A 96 -3.24 3.19 -21.18
N PRO A 97 -2.83 2.95 -22.44
CA PRO A 97 -3.42 3.63 -23.58
C PRO A 97 -4.94 3.52 -23.52
N VAL A 98 -5.61 4.61 -23.79
CA VAL A 98 -7.06 4.62 -23.96
C VAL A 98 -7.41 3.56 -25.03
N ASN A 99 -8.24 2.60 -24.65
CA ASN A 99 -8.66 1.45 -25.48
C ASN A 99 -7.61 0.36 -25.77
N ALA A 100 -6.50 0.26 -25.06
CA ALA A 100 -5.58 -0.87 -25.20
C ALA A 100 -6.27 -2.20 -24.83
N ILE A 101 -7.10 -2.18 -23.78
CA ILE A 101 -7.91 -3.34 -23.38
C ILE A 101 -9.38 -3.03 -23.66
N LYS A 102 -9.94 -3.73 -24.65
CA LYS A 102 -11.34 -3.53 -25.09
C LYS A 102 -12.35 -4.34 -24.30
N HIS A 103 -11.94 -5.49 -23.80
CA HIS A 103 -12.81 -6.48 -23.17
C HIS A 103 -12.33 -6.81 -21.76
N GLU A 104 -13.26 -7.19 -20.91
CA GLU A 104 -12.93 -7.83 -19.64
C GLU A 104 -12.26 -9.17 -19.91
N GLY A 105 -11.36 -9.58 -19.03
CA GLY A 105 -10.65 -10.85 -19.18
C GLY A 105 -9.30 -10.85 -18.50
N GLN A 106 -8.57 -11.92 -18.71
CA GLN A 106 -7.26 -12.15 -18.11
C GLN A 106 -6.14 -11.82 -19.10
N TYR A 107 -5.17 -11.04 -18.60
CA TYR A 107 -4.07 -10.52 -19.39
C TYR A 107 -2.76 -10.63 -18.62
N TYR A 108 -1.64 -10.48 -19.34
CA TYR A 108 -0.31 -10.29 -18.76
C TYR A 108 0.56 -9.39 -19.66
N ILE A 109 1.59 -8.79 -19.09
CA ILE A 109 2.59 -8.02 -19.81
C ILE A 109 3.83 -8.88 -20.01
N ARG A 110 4.37 -8.88 -21.23
CA ARG A 110 5.68 -9.42 -21.52
C ARG A 110 6.65 -8.29 -21.80
N LEU A 111 7.72 -8.24 -21.04
CA LEU A 111 8.85 -7.34 -21.26
C LEU A 111 9.99 -8.12 -21.91
N ARG A 112 10.72 -7.49 -22.82
CA ARG A 112 11.99 -7.99 -23.33
C ARG A 112 13.08 -7.00 -23.01
N LEU A 113 14.19 -7.49 -22.50
CA LEU A 113 15.37 -6.69 -22.30
C LEU A 113 16.27 -6.72 -23.54
N ASN A 114 17.12 -5.71 -23.70
CA ASN A 114 18.13 -5.67 -24.78
C ASN A 114 19.10 -6.85 -24.73
N SER A 115 19.25 -7.52 -23.56
CA SER A 115 19.99 -8.77 -23.41
C SER A 115 19.32 -10.00 -24.04
N GLY A 116 18.11 -9.86 -24.59
CA GLY A 116 17.30 -10.92 -25.16
C GLY A 116 16.43 -11.69 -24.16
N LYS A 117 16.57 -11.44 -22.85
CA LYS A 117 15.72 -12.09 -21.82
C LYS A 117 14.32 -11.53 -21.81
N TYR A 118 13.35 -12.43 -21.56
CA TYR A 118 11.97 -12.09 -21.38
C TYR A 118 11.59 -12.11 -19.90
N PHE A 119 10.64 -11.26 -19.54
CA PHE A 119 9.97 -11.22 -18.23
C PHE A 119 8.49 -11.10 -18.45
N TYR A 120 7.74 -11.76 -17.59
CA TYR A 120 6.29 -11.87 -17.67
C TYR A 120 5.69 -11.31 -16.39
N SER A 121 4.76 -10.36 -16.50
CA SER A 121 4.02 -9.93 -15.32
C SER A 121 3.15 -11.07 -14.83
N ASP A 122 2.71 -10.98 -13.61
CA ASP A 122 1.64 -11.83 -13.14
C ASP A 122 0.38 -11.65 -14.00
N ILE A 123 -0.49 -12.68 -14.03
CA ILE A 123 -1.78 -12.60 -14.72
C ILE A 123 -2.69 -11.69 -13.89
N PHE A 124 -3.28 -10.72 -14.54
CA PHE A 124 -4.28 -9.84 -13.95
C PHE A 124 -5.60 -9.95 -14.70
N THR A 125 -6.69 -9.75 -13.97
CA THR A 125 -8.03 -9.68 -14.54
C THR A 125 -8.47 -8.23 -14.65
N VAL A 126 -8.94 -7.85 -15.80
CA VAL A 126 -9.46 -6.52 -16.08
C VAL A 126 -10.97 -6.55 -15.98
N TYR A 127 -11.51 -5.65 -15.14
CA TYR A 127 -12.94 -5.42 -15.00
C TYR A 127 -13.31 -3.99 -15.42
N ASN A 128 -14.55 -3.82 -15.84
CA ASN A 128 -15.12 -2.49 -16.13
C ASN A 128 -15.49 -1.75 -14.84
N ARG A 129 -15.70 -2.47 -13.75
CA ARG A 129 -16.03 -1.94 -12.42
C ARG A 129 -15.27 -2.75 -11.35
N VAL A 130 -14.86 -2.06 -10.31
CA VAL A 130 -14.15 -2.64 -9.15
C VAL A 130 -14.82 -2.25 -7.83
N ASP A 131 -16.14 -2.06 -7.85
CA ASP A 131 -16.92 -1.56 -6.72
C ASP A 131 -16.87 -2.49 -5.49
N ASP A 132 -16.59 -3.77 -5.70
CA ASP A 132 -16.44 -4.79 -4.64
C ASP A 132 -15.01 -4.95 -4.12
N TYR A 133 -14.08 -4.12 -4.61
CA TYR A 133 -12.68 -4.12 -4.21
C TYR A 133 -12.33 -2.86 -3.44
N LEU A 134 -11.39 -2.99 -2.51
CA LEU A 134 -10.74 -1.85 -1.89
C LEU A 134 -9.61 -1.37 -2.80
N GLU A 135 -9.58 -0.09 -3.12
CA GLU A 135 -8.44 0.54 -3.78
C GLU A 135 -7.49 1.05 -2.70
N LEU A 136 -6.31 0.46 -2.60
CA LEU A 136 -5.24 0.91 -1.71
C LEU A 136 -4.22 1.67 -2.53
N GLU A 137 -3.93 2.92 -2.14
CA GLU A 137 -2.91 3.76 -2.72
C GLU A 137 -1.94 4.21 -1.63
N TYR A 138 -0.62 4.16 -1.92
CA TYR A 138 0.39 4.57 -0.96
C TYR A 138 1.64 5.13 -1.61
N SER A 139 2.26 6.09 -0.92
CA SER A 139 3.51 6.74 -1.31
C SER A 139 4.31 7.18 -0.08
N ASN A 140 5.53 7.63 -0.30
CA ASN A 140 6.36 8.15 0.76
C ASN A 140 7.18 9.36 0.30
N SER A 141 7.53 10.22 1.23
CA SER A 141 8.42 11.37 0.97
C SER A 141 9.87 10.95 0.74
N TYR A 142 10.26 9.76 1.18
CA TYR A 142 11.61 9.21 1.08
C TYR A 142 11.62 7.89 0.32
N ASN A 143 12.74 7.61 -0.34
CA ASN A 143 12.97 6.35 -1.01
C ASN A 143 13.36 5.26 0.00
N PHE A 144 13.03 4.00 -0.28
CA PHE A 144 13.43 2.88 0.55
C PHE A 144 14.58 2.11 -0.10
N GLU A 145 15.67 1.94 0.62
CA GLU A 145 16.79 1.11 0.21
C GLU A 145 16.49 -0.38 0.44
N LEU A 146 16.83 -1.18 -0.56
CA LEU A 146 16.75 -2.63 -0.52
C LEU A 146 18.13 -3.23 -0.69
N LYS A 147 18.31 -4.46 -0.22
CA LYS A 147 19.59 -5.18 -0.35
C LYS A 147 20.18 -5.19 -1.78
N ASN A 148 19.32 -5.20 -2.81
CA ASN A 148 19.71 -5.23 -4.23
C ASN A 148 18.87 -4.29 -5.08
N GLY A 149 18.51 -3.12 -4.58
CA GLY A 149 17.67 -2.19 -5.30
C GLY A 149 17.15 -1.04 -4.44
N LEU A 150 16.16 -0.38 -4.96
CA LEU A 150 15.56 0.82 -4.37
C LEU A 150 14.07 0.85 -4.71
N ILE A 151 13.25 1.38 -3.81
CA ILE A 151 11.92 1.88 -4.13
C ILE A 151 12.01 3.40 -4.21
N ASP A 152 11.64 3.96 -5.34
CA ASP A 152 11.71 5.39 -5.60
C ASP A 152 10.30 6.00 -5.68
N PHE A 153 9.96 6.82 -4.71
CA PHE A 153 8.69 7.56 -4.66
C PHE A 153 8.78 8.96 -5.26
N SER A 154 9.92 9.37 -5.79
CA SER A 154 10.06 10.66 -6.44
C SER A 154 9.11 10.81 -7.65
N ASP A 155 8.95 12.02 -8.15
CA ASP A 155 8.07 12.38 -9.27
C ASP A 155 6.59 12.00 -8.99
N SER A 156 6.15 12.14 -7.72
CA SER A 156 4.78 11.83 -7.27
C SER A 156 4.36 10.38 -7.55
N PHE A 157 5.32 9.47 -7.57
CA PHE A 157 5.04 8.05 -7.79
C PHE A 157 4.28 7.48 -6.60
N LYS A 158 3.19 6.78 -6.90
CA LYS A 158 2.37 6.07 -5.92
C LYS A 158 2.15 4.63 -6.37
N PHE A 159 2.22 3.71 -5.44
CA PHE A 159 1.70 2.37 -5.68
C PHE A 159 0.19 2.36 -5.52
N LYS A 160 -0.45 1.51 -6.31
CA LYS A 160 -1.88 1.27 -6.26
C LYS A 160 -2.16 -0.21 -6.43
N CYS A 161 -3.08 -0.76 -5.65
CA CYS A 161 -3.60 -2.10 -5.85
C CYS A 161 -5.08 -2.19 -5.45
N TYR A 162 -5.75 -3.21 -5.96
CA TYR A 162 -7.14 -3.52 -5.65
C TYR A 162 -7.20 -4.81 -4.85
N LEU A 163 -7.76 -4.74 -3.64
CA LEU A 163 -7.83 -5.85 -2.71
C LEU A 163 -9.26 -6.41 -2.68
N PRO A 164 -9.44 -7.74 -2.80
CA PRO A 164 -10.77 -8.37 -2.78
C PRO A 164 -11.30 -8.45 -1.35
N ALA A 165 -11.64 -7.31 -0.76
CA ALA A 165 -12.07 -7.19 0.63
C ALA A 165 -13.17 -6.15 0.79
N GLN A 166 -13.84 -6.22 1.92
CA GLN A 166 -14.79 -5.20 2.37
C GLN A 166 -14.39 -4.72 3.77
N ILE A 167 -14.47 -3.41 3.98
CA ILE A 167 -14.18 -2.81 5.28
C ILE A 167 -15.28 -3.17 6.26
N GLY A 168 -14.90 -3.69 7.43
CA GLY A 168 -15.79 -3.93 8.56
C GLY A 168 -16.36 -2.64 9.16
N LYS A 169 -17.18 -2.79 10.19
CA LYS A 169 -17.62 -1.64 10.99
C LYS A 169 -16.46 -1.11 11.82
N PRO A 170 -16.44 0.21 12.12
CA PRO A 170 -15.39 0.76 12.96
C PRO A 170 -15.46 0.23 14.38
N GLU A 171 -14.29 -0.01 14.95
CA GLU A 171 -14.07 -0.19 16.37
C GLU A 171 -13.53 1.13 16.94
N TYR A 172 -13.82 1.41 18.20
CA TYR A 172 -13.35 2.61 18.89
C TYR A 172 -12.52 2.18 20.08
N ASP A 173 -11.30 2.69 20.15
CA ASP A 173 -10.37 2.48 21.25
C ASP A 173 -10.11 3.79 21.97
N PHE A 174 -9.90 3.73 23.30
CA PHE A 174 -9.68 4.87 24.16
C PHE A 174 -8.44 4.61 25.02
N GLU A 175 -7.47 5.49 24.92
CA GLU A 175 -6.27 5.47 25.75
C GLU A 175 -6.31 6.70 26.68
N GLU A 176 -6.00 6.50 27.97
CA GLU A 176 -5.96 7.57 28.97
C GLU A 176 -4.60 7.55 29.65
N GLU A 177 -3.97 8.71 29.74
CA GLU A 177 -2.82 8.95 30.60
C GLU A 177 -3.27 9.67 31.84
N ALA A 178 -3.09 9.06 33.01
CA ALA A 178 -3.49 9.60 34.29
C ALA A 178 -2.34 9.58 35.30
N THR A 179 -2.22 10.63 36.10
CA THR A 179 -1.29 10.69 37.24
C THR A 179 -2.05 10.71 38.55
N GLU A 180 -1.54 9.98 39.54
CA GLU A 180 -2.05 10.04 40.91
C GLU A 180 -1.29 11.11 41.70
N ARG A 181 -2.01 12.07 42.26
CA ARG A 181 -1.46 13.08 43.21
C ARG A 181 -2.35 13.15 44.43
N MET A 182 -1.77 12.97 45.60
CA MET A 182 -2.48 13.08 46.91
C MET A 182 -3.73 12.19 47.00
N GLY A 183 -3.71 11.00 46.38
CA GLY A 183 -4.85 10.08 46.39
C GLY A 183 -5.98 10.41 45.38
N TYR A 184 -5.76 11.37 44.48
CA TYR A 184 -6.67 11.71 43.38
C TYR A 184 -6.01 11.36 42.05
N THR A 185 -6.81 10.80 41.15
CA THR A 185 -6.42 10.52 39.77
C THR A 185 -6.71 11.72 38.89
N PHE A 186 -5.69 12.25 38.23
CA PHE A 186 -5.80 13.34 37.26
C PHE A 186 -5.53 12.78 35.87
N ILE A 187 -6.48 12.98 34.95
CA ILE A 187 -6.34 12.61 33.55
C ILE A 187 -5.54 13.72 32.86
N GLU A 188 -4.33 13.40 32.35
CA GLU A 188 -3.47 14.35 31.65
C GLU A 188 -3.74 14.38 30.16
N SER A 189 -4.03 13.22 29.56
CA SER A 189 -4.44 13.13 28.16
C SER A 189 -5.44 12.00 27.93
N GLN A 190 -6.29 12.18 26.94
CA GLN A 190 -7.20 11.16 26.44
C GLN A 190 -7.06 11.09 24.94
N VAL A 191 -6.95 9.88 24.40
CA VAL A 191 -6.87 9.62 22.96
C VAL A 191 -8.01 8.68 22.57
N SER A 192 -8.80 9.10 21.59
CA SER A 192 -9.82 8.25 20.97
C SER A 192 -9.38 7.88 19.57
N LYS A 193 -9.29 6.58 19.29
CA LYS A 193 -8.87 6.02 18.00
C LYS A 193 -10.04 5.36 17.33
N LYS A 194 -10.10 5.49 16.00
CA LYS A 194 -11.10 4.84 15.18
C LYS A 194 -10.43 3.85 14.25
N LEU A 195 -10.69 2.57 14.48
CA LEU A 195 -10.05 1.44 13.86
C LEU A 195 -11.01 0.75 12.89
N TYR A 196 -10.47 0.26 11.79
CA TYR A 196 -11.18 -0.56 10.82
C TYR A 196 -10.39 -1.81 10.52
N LYS A 197 -11.09 -2.92 10.24
CA LYS A 197 -10.51 -4.20 9.88
C LYS A 197 -11.08 -4.71 8.57
N PHE A 198 -10.25 -5.42 7.81
CA PHE A 198 -10.67 -6.18 6.65
C PHE A 198 -9.77 -7.39 6.46
N THR A 199 -10.28 -8.41 5.78
CA THR A 199 -9.56 -9.66 5.53
C THR A 199 -9.67 -10.04 4.05
N PHE A 200 -8.63 -10.66 3.51
CA PHE A 200 -8.61 -11.20 2.15
C PHE A 200 -7.55 -12.28 2.01
N LEU A 201 -7.58 -13.03 0.89
CA LEU A 201 -6.52 -13.97 0.55
C LEU A 201 -5.49 -13.28 -0.34
N ALA A 202 -4.21 -13.50 -0.07
CA ALA A 202 -3.12 -12.90 -0.83
C ALA A 202 -1.94 -13.84 -1.05
N PRO A 203 -1.31 -13.84 -2.24
CA PRO A 203 -0.05 -14.52 -2.47
C PRO A 203 1.12 -13.77 -1.80
N GLU A 204 2.24 -14.47 -1.61
CA GLU A 204 3.43 -13.96 -0.93
C GLU A 204 3.90 -12.62 -1.49
N TYR A 205 3.96 -12.46 -2.82
CA TYR A 205 4.42 -11.22 -3.43
C TYR A 205 3.56 -10.00 -3.09
N LEU A 206 2.24 -10.21 -2.91
CA LEU A 206 1.35 -9.13 -2.50
C LEU A 206 1.54 -8.79 -1.02
N CYS A 207 1.73 -9.79 -0.16
CA CYS A 207 2.12 -9.56 1.23
C CYS A 207 3.42 -8.78 1.32
N ASP A 208 4.41 -9.12 0.48
CA ASP A 208 5.67 -8.38 0.39
C ASP A 208 5.49 -6.94 -0.08
N ALA A 209 4.59 -6.69 -1.02
CA ALA A 209 4.26 -5.33 -1.45
C ALA A 209 3.52 -4.54 -0.35
N LEU A 210 2.60 -5.18 0.36
CA LEU A 210 1.78 -4.52 1.38
C LEU A 210 2.54 -4.23 2.68
N ARG A 211 3.56 -5.01 3.03
CA ARG A 211 4.33 -4.78 4.27
C ARG A 211 4.97 -3.40 4.34
N ILE A 212 5.24 -2.75 3.19
CA ILE A 212 5.83 -1.41 3.16
C ILE A 212 4.80 -0.30 3.40
N VAL A 213 3.51 -0.57 3.26
CA VAL A 213 2.45 0.43 3.47
C VAL A 213 2.54 1.05 4.86
N ARG A 214 2.89 0.24 5.86
CA ARG A 214 3.11 0.72 7.23
C ARG A 214 4.18 1.81 7.33
N LEU A 215 5.20 1.74 6.47
CA LEU A 215 6.33 2.67 6.47
C LEU A 215 6.05 3.94 5.63
N CYS A 216 4.97 3.93 4.85
CA CYS A 216 4.62 5.06 3.99
C CYS A 216 3.95 6.18 4.78
N ASN A 217 4.25 7.43 4.40
CA ASN A 217 3.64 8.62 5.01
C ASN A 217 2.21 8.82 4.48
N ASP A 218 2.05 8.70 3.15
CA ASP A 218 0.77 8.89 2.50
C ASP A 218 0.19 7.52 2.18
N LYS A 219 -0.96 7.21 2.72
CA LYS A 219 -1.66 5.96 2.49
C LYS A 219 -3.16 6.19 2.61
N GLN A 220 -3.89 5.69 1.63
CA GLN A 220 -5.34 5.82 1.61
C GLN A 220 -6.01 4.56 1.07
N ILE A 221 -7.20 4.29 1.56
CA ILE A 221 -8.09 3.25 1.06
C ILE A 221 -9.36 3.90 0.54
N THR A 222 -9.73 3.57 -0.69
CA THR A 222 -11.03 3.95 -1.24
C THR A 222 -11.94 2.73 -1.29
N SER A 223 -13.13 2.86 -0.72
CA SER A 223 -14.18 1.84 -0.72
C SER A 223 -15.52 2.47 -1.03
N LYS A 224 -16.18 2.00 -2.09
CA LYS A 224 -17.52 2.47 -2.50
C LYS A 224 -17.62 4.01 -2.60
N GLY A 225 -16.56 4.63 -3.14
CA GLY A 225 -16.49 6.08 -3.32
C GLY A 225 -16.12 6.88 -2.06
N LYS A 226 -15.96 6.23 -0.91
CA LYS A 226 -15.47 6.86 0.31
C LYS A 226 -13.96 6.65 0.43
N VAL A 227 -13.23 7.74 0.67
CA VAL A 227 -11.78 7.74 0.92
C VAL A 227 -11.54 7.72 2.42
N TYR A 228 -10.63 6.87 2.85
CA TYR A 228 -10.10 6.77 4.19
C TYR A 228 -8.60 7.08 4.14
N GLU A 229 -8.19 8.18 4.77
CA GLU A 229 -6.79 8.48 5.00
C GLU A 229 -6.31 7.69 6.22
N LEU A 230 -5.20 6.97 6.09
CA LEU A 230 -4.72 6.06 7.11
C LEU A 230 -3.59 6.71 7.93
N THR A 231 -3.75 6.76 9.24
CA THR A 231 -2.67 7.13 10.16
C THR A 231 -1.77 5.92 10.41
N THR A 232 -2.37 4.77 10.66
CA THR A 232 -1.65 3.50 10.84
C THR A 232 -2.13 2.45 9.85
N PHE A 233 -1.29 1.47 9.57
CA PHE A 233 -1.64 0.28 8.79
C PHE A 233 -0.86 -0.91 9.32
N ASN A 234 -1.56 -1.93 9.76
CA ASN A 234 -1.00 -3.19 10.23
C ASN A 234 -1.52 -4.33 9.36
N MET A 235 -0.66 -5.30 9.11
CA MET A 235 -0.98 -6.49 8.33
C MET A 235 -0.45 -7.73 9.03
N LYS A 236 -1.30 -8.74 9.13
CA LYS A 236 -0.96 -10.04 9.73
C LYS A 236 -1.33 -11.15 8.74
N PRO A 237 -0.37 -11.69 7.98
CA PRO A 237 -0.60 -12.84 7.13
C PRO A 237 -0.55 -14.13 7.96
N GLU A 238 -1.51 -15.02 7.73
CA GLU A 238 -1.57 -16.38 8.28
C GLU A 238 -1.49 -17.37 7.13
N TRP A 239 -0.43 -18.17 7.11
CA TRP A 239 -0.16 -19.15 6.06
C TRP A 239 -0.68 -20.53 6.45
N GLU A 240 -1.32 -21.21 5.51
CA GLU A 240 -1.57 -22.64 5.63
C GLU A 240 -0.34 -23.43 5.19
N GLU A 241 -0.12 -24.62 5.80
CA GLU A 241 1.08 -25.44 5.57
C GLU A 241 1.31 -25.84 4.10
N GLN A 242 0.27 -25.86 3.28
CA GLN A 242 0.32 -26.30 1.88
C GLN A 242 -0.33 -25.33 0.89
N GLY A 243 -0.63 -24.09 1.29
CA GLY A 243 -1.27 -23.09 0.45
C GLY A 243 -0.28 -22.09 -0.16
N ASP A 244 -0.58 -21.62 -1.36
CA ASP A 244 0.13 -20.51 -2.00
C ASP A 244 -0.45 -19.14 -1.58
N LEU A 245 -1.52 -19.13 -0.78
CA LEU A 245 -2.22 -17.94 -0.33
C LEU A 245 -2.21 -17.85 1.21
N ALA A 246 -1.97 -16.65 1.71
CA ALA A 246 -2.18 -16.32 3.11
C ALA A 246 -3.58 -15.74 3.32
N ALA A 247 -4.21 -16.08 4.44
CA ALA A 247 -5.29 -15.27 4.98
C ALA A 247 -4.68 -14.02 5.62
N VAL A 248 -4.96 -12.85 5.06
CA VAL A 248 -4.37 -11.59 5.51
C VAL A 248 -5.42 -10.79 6.25
N GLU A 249 -5.18 -10.56 7.52
CA GLU A 249 -5.92 -9.59 8.32
C GLU A 249 -5.20 -8.25 8.26
N CYS A 250 -5.93 -7.21 7.87
CA CYS A 250 -5.45 -5.83 7.89
C CYS A 250 -6.28 -5.00 8.86
N GLU A 251 -5.56 -4.16 9.62
CA GLU A 251 -6.14 -3.17 10.52
C GLU A 251 -5.55 -1.80 10.20
N PHE A 252 -6.39 -0.78 10.18
CA PHE A 252 -5.96 0.59 9.97
C PHE A 252 -6.75 1.58 10.83
N GLU A 253 -6.07 2.63 11.19
CA GLU A 253 -6.61 3.75 11.94
C GLU A 253 -6.78 4.96 11.01
N THR A 254 -7.85 5.72 11.18
CA THR A 254 -8.12 6.91 10.36
C THR A 254 -8.02 8.18 11.18
N ASP A 255 -8.99 8.39 12.07
CA ASP A 255 -9.13 9.63 12.82
C ASP A 255 -8.72 9.39 14.27
N THR A 256 -7.79 10.19 14.77
CA THR A 256 -7.41 10.21 16.17
C THR A 256 -7.83 11.53 16.77
N VAL A 257 -8.62 11.48 17.83
CA VAL A 257 -8.96 12.65 18.62
C VAL A 257 -8.11 12.65 19.89
N ILE A 258 -7.33 13.69 20.07
CA ILE A 258 -6.46 13.86 21.24
C ILE A 258 -6.99 15.01 22.08
N SER A 259 -7.24 14.76 23.36
CA SER A 259 -7.53 15.77 24.35
C SER A 259 -6.39 15.83 25.37
N ASN A 260 -5.69 16.93 25.42
CA ASN A 260 -4.69 17.21 26.45
C ASN A 260 -5.33 18.08 27.52
N ILE A 261 -5.60 17.50 28.68
CA ILE A 261 -6.24 18.19 29.79
C ILE A 261 -5.17 18.89 30.67
N GLY A 262 -3.95 18.34 30.69
CA GLY A 262 -2.84 18.85 31.52
C GLY A 262 -2.15 20.13 31.03
N GLY A 263 -2.48 20.63 29.84
CA GLY A 263 -1.91 21.89 29.28
C GLY A 263 -2.77 23.13 29.55
N TYR A 264 -3.94 22.97 30.11
CA TYR A 264 -4.70 24.07 30.65
C TYR A 264 -4.27 24.27 32.11
N GLU A 265 -3.17 25.02 32.33
CA GLU A 265 -3.12 25.85 33.51
C GLU A 265 -4.18 26.94 33.25
N PRO A 266 -5.32 26.91 33.90
CA PRO A 266 -6.17 28.06 33.89
C PRO A 266 -5.38 29.12 34.66
N GLU A 267 -4.83 30.12 33.95
CA GLU A 267 -4.32 31.34 34.55
C GLU A 267 -5.33 31.98 35.53
N LEU A 268 -6.56 31.44 35.53
CA LEU A 268 -7.69 31.89 36.37
C LEU A 268 -7.84 31.14 37.69
N LEU A 269 -7.25 29.97 37.91
CA LEU A 269 -7.38 29.26 39.20
C LEU A 269 -6.16 29.42 40.09
N GLY A 270 -5.00 29.83 39.56
CA GLY A 270 -3.80 30.11 40.34
C GLY A 270 -3.81 31.48 40.99
N GLY A 271 -4.57 32.45 40.44
CA GLY A 271 -4.62 33.81 40.96
C GLY A 271 -5.57 34.02 42.14
N ASP A 272 -6.71 33.36 42.10
CA ASP A 272 -7.75 33.64 43.12
C ASP A 272 -7.50 32.89 44.45
N PHE A 273 -6.92 31.69 44.39
CA PHE A 273 -6.66 30.91 45.60
C PHE A 273 -5.51 31.49 46.46
N ASN A 274 -4.55 32.21 45.87
CA ASN A 274 -3.48 32.84 46.63
C ASN A 274 -3.89 34.19 47.21
N ASN A 275 -4.86 34.87 46.66
CA ASN A 275 -5.32 36.15 47.17
C ASN A 275 -6.34 36.01 48.31
N ASP A 276 -7.20 35.01 48.29
CA ASP A 276 -8.19 34.80 49.35
C ASP A 276 -7.55 34.22 50.63
N TYR A 277 -6.49 33.45 50.52
CA TYR A 277 -5.83 32.87 51.69
C TYR A 277 -4.94 33.87 52.47
N ASN A 278 -4.44 34.91 51.81
CA ASN A 278 -3.61 35.92 52.46
C ASN A 278 -4.39 37.05 53.11
N THR A 279 -5.69 37.22 52.79
CA THR A 279 -6.48 38.28 53.40
C THR A 279 -7.21 37.88 54.68
N ASP A 280 -7.35 36.58 54.97
CA ASP A 280 -8.03 36.10 56.16
C ASP A 280 -7.08 35.90 57.37
N PHE A 281 -5.76 35.87 57.20
CA PHE A 281 -4.82 35.70 58.30
C PHE A 281 -4.23 36.98 58.85
N ASP A 282 -4.42 38.13 58.19
CA ASP A 282 -3.89 39.44 58.68
C ASP A 282 -4.91 40.22 59.49
N LYS A 283 -6.02 39.59 59.92
CA LYS A 283 -7.04 40.21 60.79
C LYS A 283 -7.24 39.51 62.13
N GLN A 284 -6.17 39.06 62.78
CA GLN A 284 -6.18 38.71 64.22
C GLN A 284 -5.11 39.43 64.96
#